data_af159871cb31cde22df707af4c65f98f
#
_entry.id   af159871cb31cde22df707af4c65f98f
#
_cell.length_a   1.000
_cell.length_b   1.000
_cell.length_c   1.000
_cell.angle_alpha   90.00
_cell.angle_beta   90.00
_cell.angle_gamma   90.00
#
_symmetry.space_group_name_H-M   'P 1'
#
loop_
_entity.id
_entity.type
_entity.pdbx_description
1 polymer ?
#
loop_
_entity_poly.entity_id
_entity_poly.type
_entity_poly.pdbx_seq_one_letter_code
_entity_poly.pdbx_strand_id
1 'polypeptide(L)'
;LTDRGFISEEKTMRRSFVIAGVLGFFAILAFSLIGVHAQLTGLAASDNVPAALAKTMGIGALMVMTVVMVSAAGSTLDSTFSSLAKLAGRELPKLAGRDLGQKAIGVGMAVMVVFALLGNLPMIAGTDILKATTISGTMVIGLAPVFILHGLTTPTRLGFHLSFWTGLGLGVALTLGWIPQSWAIGDGKYALLLGTNLYGLGLCVLGYLIPGWFNTHQRGAA
;
A
#
# COMPACT_ATOMS: atom_id res chain seq x y z
N LEU A 1 -1.34 9.32 -6.71
CA LEU A 1 -0.38 10.38 -6.31
C LEU A 1 0.78 10.49 -7.32
N THR A 2 1.40 9.41 -7.73
CA THR A 2 2.52 9.40 -8.71
C THR A 2 2.11 9.96 -10.06
N ASP A 3 0.92 9.66 -10.56
CA ASP A 3 0.41 10.18 -11.84
C ASP A 3 0.32 11.72 -11.88
N ARG A 4 0.00 12.35 -10.75
CA ARG A 4 -0.03 13.82 -10.64
C ARG A 4 1.37 14.42 -10.50
N GLY A 5 2.33 13.65 -10.00
CA GLY A 5 3.72 14.05 -9.89
C GLY A 5 4.37 14.29 -11.25
N PHE A 6 4.03 13.50 -12.26
CA PHE A 6 4.59 13.65 -13.62
C PHE A 6 4.14 14.90 -14.38
N ILE A 7 3.12 15.61 -13.87
CA ILE A 7 2.61 16.86 -14.47
C ILE A 7 3.30 18.08 -13.85
N SER A 8 3.96 17.93 -12.71
CA SER A 8 4.60 19.00 -11.97
C SER A 8 6.09 19.12 -12.33
N GLU A 9 6.63 20.34 -12.18
CA GLU A 9 8.06 20.58 -12.29
C GLU A 9 8.83 19.72 -11.27
N GLU A 10 9.91 19.08 -11.68
CA GLU A 10 10.66 18.09 -10.88
C GLU A 10 11.06 18.62 -9.49
N LYS A 11 11.55 19.85 -9.42
CA LYS A 11 11.96 20.52 -8.17
C LYS A 11 10.79 20.69 -7.20
N THR A 12 9.65 21.13 -7.73
CA THR A 12 8.41 21.32 -6.96
C THR A 12 7.87 19.97 -6.50
N MET A 13 7.87 18.97 -7.35
CA MET A 13 7.47 17.61 -7.04
C MET A 13 8.31 17.05 -5.89
N ARG A 14 9.65 17.08 -6.01
CA ARG A 14 10.57 16.56 -4.97
C ARG A 14 10.35 17.23 -3.62
N ARG A 15 10.20 18.57 -3.60
CA ARG A 15 9.94 19.32 -2.37
C ARG A 15 8.59 18.93 -1.75
N SER A 16 7.56 18.81 -2.57
CA SER A 16 6.21 18.42 -2.11
C SER A 16 6.19 17.01 -1.54
N PHE A 17 6.90 16.05 -2.15
CA PHE A 17 7.02 14.69 -1.62
C PHE A 17 7.75 14.63 -0.28
N VAL A 18 8.84 15.38 -0.12
CA VAL A 18 9.57 15.44 1.16
C VAL A 18 8.68 16.04 2.26
N ILE A 19 8.02 17.17 1.98
CA ILE A 19 7.11 17.80 2.95
C ILE A 19 5.95 16.87 3.30
N ALA A 20 5.32 16.24 2.31
CA ALA A 20 4.22 15.30 2.52
C ALA A 20 4.70 14.07 3.32
N GLY A 21 5.91 13.57 3.06
CA GLY A 21 6.50 12.47 3.82
C GLY A 21 6.72 12.82 5.29
N VAL A 22 7.27 14.01 5.57
CA VAL A 22 7.47 14.49 6.95
C VAL A 22 6.14 14.69 7.67
N LEU A 23 5.17 15.36 7.04
CA LEU A 23 3.83 15.55 7.62
C LEU A 23 3.12 14.20 7.84
N GLY A 24 3.22 13.28 6.89
CA GLY A 24 2.67 11.93 7.00
C GLY A 24 3.30 11.14 8.15
N PHE A 25 4.62 11.25 8.34
CA PHE A 25 5.31 10.62 9.46
C PHE A 25 4.75 11.10 10.81
N PHE A 26 4.61 12.43 11.00
CA PHE A 26 4.05 12.97 12.23
C PHE A 26 2.58 12.59 12.44
N ALA A 27 1.78 12.56 11.37
CA ALA A 27 0.39 12.10 11.43
C ALA A 27 0.32 10.63 11.87
N ILE A 28 1.11 9.74 11.27
CA ILE A 28 1.16 8.32 11.63
C ILE A 28 1.64 8.16 13.08
N LEU A 29 2.66 8.91 13.50
CA LEU A 29 3.16 8.89 14.88
C LEU A 29 2.05 9.29 15.88
N ALA A 30 1.32 10.38 15.60
CA ALA A 30 0.21 10.84 16.44
C ALA A 30 -0.90 9.77 16.54
N PHE A 31 -1.27 9.14 15.42
CA PHE A 31 -2.25 8.04 15.44
C PHE A 31 -1.73 6.79 16.17
N SER A 32 -0.42 6.50 16.10
CA SER A 32 0.19 5.40 16.85
C SER A 32 0.09 5.63 18.36
N LEU A 33 0.22 6.87 18.85
CA LEU A 33 0.02 7.20 20.26
C LEU A 33 -1.42 6.95 20.73
N ILE A 34 -2.42 7.14 19.85
CA ILE A 34 -3.81 6.77 20.13
C ILE A 34 -3.91 5.26 20.41
N GLY A 35 -3.24 4.43 19.61
CA GLY A 35 -3.19 2.98 19.82
C GLY A 35 -2.52 2.58 21.14
N VAL A 36 -1.38 3.21 21.48
CA VAL A 36 -0.69 2.98 22.75
C VAL A 36 -1.59 3.38 23.94
N HIS A 37 -2.23 4.54 23.86
CA HIS A 37 -3.13 5.00 24.92
C HIS A 37 -4.33 4.05 25.08
N ALA A 38 -4.92 3.58 23.98
CA ALA A 38 -6.01 2.59 24.02
C ALA A 38 -5.58 1.26 24.67
N GLN A 39 -4.34 0.83 24.42
CA GLN A 39 -3.79 -0.36 25.09
C GLN A 39 -3.69 -0.16 26.62
N LEU A 40 -3.19 0.98 27.05
CA LEU A 40 -3.04 1.31 28.48
C LEU A 40 -4.39 1.47 29.19
N THR A 41 -5.43 1.90 28.48
CA THR A 41 -6.78 2.12 29.02
C THR A 41 -7.74 0.94 28.85
N GLY A 42 -7.26 -0.18 28.29
CA GLY A 42 -8.10 -1.38 28.07
C GLY A 42 -9.09 -1.28 26.90
N LEU A 43 -8.99 -0.23 26.06
CA LEU A 43 -9.84 -0.01 24.89
C LEU A 43 -9.34 -0.74 23.63
N ALA A 44 -8.19 -1.40 23.70
CA ALA A 44 -7.57 -2.08 22.54
C ALA A 44 -8.38 -3.26 21.99
N ALA A 45 -9.32 -3.79 22.78
CA ALA A 45 -10.21 -4.88 22.34
C ALA A 45 -11.40 -4.40 21.49
N SER A 46 -11.58 -3.09 21.29
CA SER A 46 -12.68 -2.58 20.46
C SER A 46 -12.35 -2.70 18.97
N ASP A 47 -13.36 -2.96 18.14
CA ASP A 47 -13.20 -3.08 16.68
C ASP A 47 -12.75 -1.78 16.02
N ASN A 48 -13.03 -0.63 16.65
CA ASN A 48 -12.65 0.70 16.18
C ASN A 48 -12.05 1.52 17.31
N VAL A 49 -10.78 1.29 17.58
CA VAL A 49 -10.01 1.94 18.65
C VAL A 49 -10.07 3.47 18.62
N PRO A 50 -9.83 4.16 17.47
CA PRO A 50 -9.92 5.62 17.41
C PRO A 50 -11.29 6.16 17.79
N ALA A 51 -12.36 5.55 17.33
CA ALA A 51 -13.73 5.97 17.66
C ALA A 51 -14.08 5.67 19.14
N ALA A 52 -13.65 4.52 19.67
CA ALA A 52 -13.84 4.16 21.07
C ALA A 52 -13.16 5.16 21.99
N LEU A 53 -11.91 5.52 21.70
CA LEU A 53 -11.18 6.53 22.47
C LEU A 53 -11.82 7.92 22.34
N ALA A 54 -12.19 8.35 21.12
CA ALA A 54 -12.86 9.63 20.92
C ALA A 54 -14.18 9.73 21.69
N LYS A 55 -14.93 8.62 21.82
CA LYS A 55 -16.15 8.54 22.61
C LYS A 55 -15.90 8.81 24.10
N THR A 56 -14.77 8.37 24.66
CA THR A 56 -14.43 8.65 26.08
C THR A 56 -14.11 10.12 26.31
N MET A 57 -13.68 10.84 25.27
CA MET A 57 -13.40 12.28 25.32
C MET A 57 -14.65 13.15 25.08
N GLY A 58 -15.78 12.54 24.74
CA GLY A 58 -17.06 13.19 24.54
C GLY A 58 -17.49 13.29 23.08
N ILE A 59 -18.74 13.78 22.89
CA ILE A 59 -19.39 13.79 21.57
C ILE A 59 -18.64 14.66 20.54
N GLY A 60 -18.06 15.77 20.95
CA GLY A 60 -17.29 16.67 20.07
C GLY A 60 -16.05 15.95 19.48
N ALA A 61 -15.29 15.26 20.32
CA ALA A 61 -14.13 14.48 19.87
C ALA A 61 -14.53 13.34 18.92
N LEU A 62 -15.66 12.68 19.21
CA LEU A 62 -16.20 11.64 18.32
C LEU A 62 -16.61 12.19 16.96
N MET A 63 -17.25 13.36 16.90
CA MET A 63 -17.60 14.02 15.65
C MET A 63 -16.35 14.37 14.82
N VAL A 64 -15.35 14.98 15.44
CA VAL A 64 -14.08 15.31 14.77
C VAL A 64 -13.39 14.03 14.25
N MET A 65 -13.30 13.00 15.06
CA MET A 65 -12.70 11.72 14.66
C MET A 65 -13.45 11.10 13.48
N THR A 66 -14.78 11.13 13.49
CA THR A 66 -15.62 10.62 12.39
C THR A 66 -15.33 11.39 11.09
N VAL A 67 -15.26 12.71 11.15
CA VAL A 67 -14.94 13.54 9.98
C VAL A 67 -13.56 13.21 9.44
N VAL A 68 -12.54 13.06 10.31
CA VAL A 68 -11.18 12.69 9.92
C VAL A 68 -11.16 11.32 9.23
N MET A 69 -11.82 10.32 9.82
CA MET A 69 -11.86 8.95 9.27
C MET A 69 -12.58 8.91 7.91
N VAL A 70 -13.73 9.56 7.78
CA VAL A 70 -14.50 9.60 6.53
C VAL A 70 -13.72 10.36 5.45
N SER A 71 -13.09 11.48 5.80
CA SER A 71 -12.27 12.25 4.86
C SER A 71 -11.05 11.47 4.37
N ALA A 72 -10.37 10.76 5.27
CA ALA A 72 -9.23 9.91 4.91
C ALA A 72 -9.65 8.76 3.99
N ALA A 73 -10.76 8.09 4.31
CA ALA A 73 -11.32 7.02 3.48
C ALA A 73 -11.73 7.55 2.09
N GLY A 74 -12.45 8.68 2.04
CA GLY A 74 -12.88 9.30 0.79
C GLY A 74 -11.71 9.71 -0.11
N SER A 75 -10.66 10.29 0.47
CA SER A 75 -9.45 10.66 -0.28
C SER A 75 -8.73 9.44 -0.88
N THR A 76 -8.67 8.34 -0.14
CA THR A 76 -8.06 7.09 -0.62
C THR A 76 -8.89 6.46 -1.74
N LEU A 77 -10.22 6.42 -1.58
CA LEU A 77 -11.14 5.89 -2.59
C LEU A 77 -11.08 6.69 -3.89
N ASP A 78 -11.08 8.02 -3.82
CA ASP A 78 -10.98 8.90 -5.00
C ASP A 78 -9.70 8.59 -5.82
N SER A 79 -8.56 8.51 -5.15
CA SER A 79 -7.28 8.21 -5.80
C SER A 79 -7.27 6.81 -6.43
N THR A 80 -7.81 5.82 -5.73
CA THR A 80 -7.84 4.42 -6.17
C THR A 80 -8.77 4.26 -7.38
N PHE A 81 -9.98 4.81 -7.29
CA PHE A 81 -10.95 4.73 -8.39
C PHE A 81 -10.49 5.50 -9.62
N SER A 82 -9.89 6.66 -9.46
CA SER A 82 -9.33 7.44 -10.56
C SER A 82 -8.22 6.66 -11.30
N SER A 83 -7.31 6.03 -10.55
CA SER A 83 -6.24 5.20 -11.14
C SER A 83 -6.80 3.96 -11.83
N LEU A 84 -7.78 3.30 -11.22
CA LEU A 84 -8.44 2.12 -11.78
C LEU A 84 -9.21 2.44 -13.06
N ALA A 85 -9.95 3.55 -13.09
CA ALA A 85 -10.67 4.01 -14.26
C ALA A 85 -9.72 4.32 -15.43
N LYS A 86 -8.59 4.96 -15.15
CA LYS A 86 -7.54 5.25 -16.14
C LYS A 86 -6.92 3.95 -16.67
N LEU A 87 -6.58 3.02 -15.78
CA LEU A 87 -6.01 1.74 -16.15
C LEU A 87 -6.96 0.96 -17.09
N ALA A 88 -8.21 0.80 -16.69
CA ALA A 88 -9.20 0.03 -17.44
C ALA A 88 -9.70 0.73 -18.71
N GLY A 89 -9.88 2.05 -18.67
CA GLY A 89 -10.42 2.82 -19.77
C GLY A 89 -9.40 3.18 -20.84
N ARG A 90 -8.12 3.31 -20.49
CA ARG A 90 -7.08 3.79 -21.41
C ARG A 90 -5.87 2.88 -21.53
N GLU A 91 -5.26 2.47 -20.42
CA GLU A 91 -3.94 1.81 -20.45
C GLU A 91 -4.05 0.37 -20.94
N LEU A 92 -4.92 -0.45 -20.36
CA LEU A 92 -5.13 -1.83 -20.79
C LEU A 92 -5.60 -1.97 -22.23
N PRO A 93 -6.60 -1.18 -22.71
CA PRO A 93 -6.97 -1.20 -24.12
C PRO A 93 -5.83 -0.84 -25.07
N LYS A 94 -5.02 0.19 -24.72
CA LYS A 94 -3.86 0.57 -25.55
C LYS A 94 -2.81 -0.54 -25.63
N LEU A 95 -2.53 -1.24 -24.52
CA LEU A 95 -1.65 -2.42 -24.51
C LEU A 95 -2.19 -3.54 -25.42
N ALA A 96 -3.51 -3.66 -25.55
CA ALA A 96 -4.16 -4.60 -26.46
C ALA A 96 -4.33 -4.06 -27.90
N GLY A 97 -3.68 -2.94 -28.24
CA GLY A 97 -3.75 -2.31 -29.56
C GLY A 97 -5.10 -1.67 -29.90
N ARG A 98 -5.95 -1.39 -28.89
CA ARG A 98 -7.27 -0.80 -29.07
C ARG A 98 -7.32 0.60 -28.45
N ASP A 99 -7.88 1.56 -29.16
CA ASP A 99 -8.23 2.87 -28.61
C ASP A 99 -9.74 2.96 -28.45
N LEU A 100 -10.21 3.13 -27.22
CA LEU A 100 -11.63 3.21 -26.91
C LEU A 100 -12.23 4.61 -27.16
N GLY A 101 -11.40 5.62 -27.40
CA GLY A 101 -11.84 7.00 -27.59
C GLY A 101 -12.79 7.48 -26.48
N GLN A 102 -13.99 7.97 -26.88
CA GLN A 102 -15.00 8.45 -25.90
C GLN A 102 -15.58 7.34 -25.01
N LYS A 103 -15.53 6.07 -25.44
CA LYS A 103 -16.03 4.94 -24.64
C LYS A 103 -15.14 4.65 -23.42
N ALA A 104 -13.90 5.17 -23.40
CA ALA A 104 -12.96 4.99 -22.29
C ALA A 104 -13.54 5.45 -20.95
N ILE A 105 -14.30 6.56 -20.95
CA ILE A 105 -14.93 7.09 -19.74
C ILE A 105 -16.01 6.12 -19.22
N GLY A 106 -16.86 5.62 -20.09
CA GLY A 106 -17.92 4.66 -19.73
C GLY A 106 -17.35 3.36 -19.17
N VAL A 107 -16.29 2.83 -19.79
CA VAL A 107 -15.59 1.64 -19.30
C VAL A 107 -14.95 1.92 -17.91
N GLY A 108 -14.30 3.07 -17.74
CA GLY A 108 -13.74 3.47 -16.46
C GLY A 108 -14.81 3.53 -15.35
N MET A 109 -15.95 4.17 -15.62
CA MET A 109 -17.06 4.24 -14.67
C MET A 109 -17.64 2.85 -14.33
N ALA A 110 -17.86 1.99 -15.33
CA ALA A 110 -18.35 0.65 -15.10
C ALA A 110 -17.40 -0.16 -14.21
N VAL A 111 -16.11 -0.08 -14.47
CA VAL A 111 -15.09 -0.76 -13.66
C VAL A 111 -15.06 -0.22 -12.23
N MET A 112 -15.18 1.10 -12.02
CA MET A 112 -15.27 1.67 -10.66
C MET A 112 -16.47 1.13 -9.89
N VAL A 113 -17.66 1.05 -10.53
CA VAL A 113 -18.87 0.49 -9.89
C VAL A 113 -18.67 -0.98 -9.53
N VAL A 114 -18.15 -1.78 -10.45
CA VAL A 114 -17.86 -3.21 -10.20
C VAL A 114 -16.88 -3.38 -9.03
N PHE A 115 -15.80 -2.61 -9.02
CA PHE A 115 -14.83 -2.67 -7.92
C PHE A 115 -15.39 -2.15 -6.58
N ALA A 116 -16.25 -1.14 -6.61
CA ALA A 116 -16.93 -0.66 -5.41
C ALA A 116 -17.83 -1.76 -4.80
N LEU A 117 -18.56 -2.49 -5.65
CA LEU A 117 -19.41 -3.60 -5.19
C LEU A 117 -18.57 -4.79 -4.71
N LEU A 118 -17.61 -5.25 -5.51
CA LEU A 118 -16.76 -6.39 -5.16
C LEU A 118 -15.85 -6.12 -3.97
N GLY A 119 -15.38 -4.89 -3.80
CA GLY A 119 -14.56 -4.47 -2.66
C GLY A 119 -15.26 -4.58 -1.30
N ASN A 120 -16.60 -4.60 -1.30
CA ASN A 120 -17.37 -4.82 -0.07
C ASN A 120 -17.58 -6.31 0.27
N LEU A 121 -17.33 -7.24 -0.66
CA LEU A 121 -17.54 -8.68 -0.40
C LEU A 121 -16.73 -9.23 0.78
N PRO A 122 -15.43 -8.89 0.96
CA PRO A 122 -14.69 -9.34 2.13
C PRO A 122 -15.30 -8.87 3.46
N MET A 123 -15.88 -7.66 3.47
CA MET A 123 -16.55 -7.12 4.66
C MET A 123 -17.83 -7.89 4.99
N ILE A 124 -18.62 -8.23 3.96
CA ILE A 124 -19.82 -9.06 4.12
C ILE A 124 -19.44 -10.46 4.63
N ALA A 125 -18.30 -10.98 4.21
CA ALA A 125 -17.75 -12.25 4.69
C ALA A 125 -17.13 -12.18 6.10
N GLY A 126 -17.18 -11.02 6.79
CA GLY A 126 -16.67 -10.84 8.15
C GLY A 126 -15.15 -10.72 8.24
N THR A 127 -14.49 -10.32 7.17
CA THR A 127 -13.03 -10.11 7.19
C THR A 127 -12.69 -8.84 7.99
N ASP A 128 -11.73 -8.94 8.90
CA ASP A 128 -11.17 -7.80 9.64
C ASP A 128 -10.50 -6.81 8.66
N ILE A 129 -10.97 -5.55 8.66
CA ILE A 129 -10.45 -4.47 7.79
C ILE A 129 -8.95 -4.30 7.98
N LEU A 130 -8.49 -4.33 9.22
CA LEU A 130 -7.09 -4.15 9.55
C LEU A 130 -6.23 -5.29 8.96
N LYS A 131 -6.74 -6.52 9.01
CA LYS A 131 -6.08 -7.67 8.37
C LYS A 131 -5.99 -7.50 6.85
N ALA A 132 -7.06 -7.07 6.20
CA ALA A 132 -7.07 -6.85 4.75
C ALA A 132 -6.09 -5.75 4.33
N THR A 133 -6.03 -4.63 5.05
CA THR A 133 -5.11 -3.52 4.74
C THR A 133 -3.65 -3.87 4.99
N THR A 134 -3.35 -4.62 6.05
CA THR A 134 -1.97 -5.05 6.35
C THR A 134 -1.45 -6.04 5.34
N ILE A 135 -2.29 -6.97 4.86
CA ILE A 135 -1.93 -7.91 3.80
C ILE A 135 -1.64 -7.17 2.48
N SER A 136 -2.48 -6.20 2.11
CA SER A 136 -2.22 -5.40 0.91
C SER A 136 -0.91 -4.60 1.03
N GLY A 137 -0.55 -4.13 2.22
CA GLY A 137 0.75 -3.53 2.51
C GLY A 137 1.91 -4.50 2.24
N THR A 138 1.79 -5.76 2.65
CA THR A 138 2.79 -6.80 2.37
C THR A 138 2.93 -7.06 0.87
N MET A 139 1.82 -7.09 0.12
CA MET A 139 1.88 -7.25 -1.35
C MET A 139 2.66 -6.13 -2.05
N VAL A 140 2.55 -4.90 -1.55
CA VAL A 140 3.21 -3.73 -2.14
C VAL A 140 4.69 -3.64 -1.77
N ILE A 141 5.16 -4.39 -0.77
CA ILE A 141 6.56 -4.33 -0.30
C ILE A 141 7.57 -4.65 -1.42
N GLY A 142 7.16 -5.46 -2.41
CA GLY A 142 7.97 -5.76 -3.60
C GLY A 142 8.30 -4.56 -4.49
N LEU A 143 7.56 -3.46 -4.35
CA LEU A 143 7.86 -2.21 -5.06
C LEU A 143 8.83 -1.31 -4.29
N ALA A 144 9.02 -1.52 -2.98
CA ALA A 144 9.90 -0.68 -2.16
C ALA A 144 11.33 -0.58 -2.70
N PRO A 145 12.03 -1.68 -3.07
CA PRO A 145 13.37 -1.57 -3.65
C PRO A 145 13.41 -0.81 -4.97
N VAL A 146 12.36 -0.95 -5.79
CA VAL A 146 12.25 -0.27 -7.08
C VAL A 146 12.26 1.25 -6.92
N PHE A 147 11.55 1.76 -5.90
CA PHE A 147 11.48 3.19 -5.64
C PHE A 147 12.68 3.72 -4.84
N ILE A 148 13.11 2.97 -3.81
CA ILE A 148 14.18 3.43 -2.90
C ILE A 148 15.54 3.35 -3.57
N LEU A 149 15.81 2.28 -4.32
CA LEU A 149 17.09 2.04 -4.97
C LEU A 149 17.16 2.58 -6.40
N HIS A 150 16.09 3.20 -6.90
CA HIS A 150 16.09 3.86 -8.20
C HIS A 150 17.16 4.98 -8.24
N GLY A 151 18.04 4.91 -9.21
CA GLY A 151 19.16 5.87 -9.31
C GLY A 151 20.43 5.49 -8.53
N LEU A 152 20.37 4.53 -7.61
CA LEU A 152 21.54 3.97 -6.93
C LEU A 152 22.08 2.72 -7.65
N THR A 153 21.22 2.03 -8.39
CA THR A 153 21.54 0.80 -9.11
C THR A 153 21.00 0.85 -10.53
N THR A 154 21.58 0.08 -11.44
CA THR A 154 21.04 -0.08 -12.81
C THR A 154 19.80 -0.96 -12.76
N PRO A 155 18.60 -0.42 -13.04
CA PRO A 155 17.38 -1.21 -13.01
C PRO A 155 17.38 -2.27 -14.11
N THR A 156 17.11 -3.51 -13.76
CA THR A 156 16.94 -4.60 -14.71
C THR A 156 15.48 -5.07 -14.74
N ARG A 157 14.99 -5.51 -15.90
CA ARG A 157 13.63 -6.07 -16.00
C ARG A 157 13.45 -7.27 -15.10
N LEU A 158 14.46 -8.14 -15.03
CA LEU A 158 14.42 -9.34 -14.18
C LEU A 158 14.39 -8.96 -12.69
N GLY A 159 15.21 -7.99 -12.25
CA GLY A 159 15.21 -7.51 -10.87
C GLY A 159 13.86 -6.92 -10.45
N PHE A 160 13.23 -6.14 -11.34
CA PHE A 160 11.87 -5.65 -11.11
C PHE A 160 10.88 -6.80 -10.89
N HIS A 161 10.84 -7.77 -11.81
CA HIS A 161 9.90 -8.88 -11.72
C HIS A 161 10.16 -9.76 -10.49
N LEU A 162 11.41 -10.06 -10.17
CA LEU A 162 11.73 -10.85 -8.97
C LEU A 162 11.27 -10.14 -7.70
N SER A 163 11.57 -8.85 -7.54
CA SER A 163 11.12 -8.07 -6.40
C SER A 163 9.59 -8.00 -6.30
N PHE A 164 8.93 -7.61 -7.40
CA PHE A 164 7.48 -7.44 -7.45
C PHE A 164 6.71 -8.73 -7.13
N TRP A 165 7.06 -9.82 -7.82
CA TRP A 165 6.36 -11.10 -7.63
C TRP A 165 6.65 -11.74 -6.28
N THR A 166 7.85 -11.51 -5.70
CA THR A 166 8.16 -11.95 -4.34
C THR A 166 7.26 -11.24 -3.32
N GLY A 167 7.12 -9.91 -3.39
CA GLY A 167 6.24 -9.18 -2.48
C GLY A 167 4.78 -9.59 -2.62
N LEU A 168 4.27 -9.67 -3.86
CA LEU A 168 2.90 -10.13 -4.12
C LEU A 168 2.68 -11.55 -3.60
N GLY A 169 3.60 -12.48 -3.89
CA GLY A 169 3.54 -13.86 -3.44
C GLY A 169 3.53 -14.00 -1.92
N LEU A 170 4.36 -13.21 -1.21
CA LEU A 170 4.38 -13.19 0.25
C LEU A 170 3.06 -12.70 0.85
N GLY A 171 2.44 -11.67 0.27
CA GLY A 171 1.13 -11.20 0.71
C GLY A 171 0.04 -12.25 0.52
N VAL A 172 0.04 -12.95 -0.62
CA VAL A 172 -0.87 -14.10 -0.87
C VAL A 172 -0.60 -15.23 0.11
N ALA A 173 0.68 -15.61 0.30
CA ALA A 173 1.06 -16.69 1.23
C ALA A 173 0.67 -16.35 2.68
N LEU A 174 0.80 -15.09 3.09
CA LEU A 174 0.34 -14.63 4.40
C LEU A 174 -1.18 -14.75 4.56
N THR A 175 -1.94 -14.41 3.50
CA THR A 175 -3.41 -14.54 3.48
C THR A 175 -3.85 -15.99 3.62
N LEU A 176 -3.16 -16.90 2.92
CA LEU A 176 -3.45 -18.33 2.92
C LEU A 176 -2.90 -19.08 4.16
N GLY A 177 -2.17 -18.38 5.04
CA GLY A 177 -1.57 -18.98 6.22
C GLY A 177 -0.39 -19.90 5.92
N TRP A 178 0.27 -19.76 4.77
CA TRP A 178 1.42 -20.58 4.36
C TRP A 178 2.75 -20.11 4.96
N ILE A 179 2.77 -18.91 5.56
CA ILE A 179 3.97 -18.39 6.22
C ILE A 179 4.17 -19.13 7.56
N PRO A 180 5.35 -19.73 7.79
CA PRO A 180 5.61 -20.46 9.01
C PRO A 180 5.71 -19.52 10.22
N GLN A 181 5.24 -19.98 11.38
CA GLN A 181 5.27 -19.20 12.62
C GLN A 181 6.69 -18.84 13.09
N SER A 182 7.71 -19.54 12.60
CA SER A 182 9.13 -19.23 12.87
C SER A 182 9.56 -17.85 12.30
N TRP A 183 8.77 -17.28 11.39
CA TRP A 183 9.00 -15.93 10.88
C TRP A 183 8.49 -14.84 11.82
N ALA A 184 7.72 -15.18 12.85
CA ALA A 184 7.20 -14.20 13.80
C ALA A 184 8.34 -13.49 14.53
N ILE A 185 8.27 -12.15 14.60
CA ILE A 185 9.24 -11.31 15.33
C ILE A 185 8.48 -10.64 16.48
N GLY A 186 8.91 -10.96 17.71
CA GLY A 186 8.24 -10.52 18.92
C GLY A 186 6.98 -11.33 19.24
N ASP A 187 6.19 -10.82 20.19
CA ASP A 187 4.98 -11.47 20.69
C ASP A 187 3.74 -10.68 20.25
N GLY A 188 2.62 -11.39 20.05
CA GLY A 188 1.32 -10.79 19.80
C GLY A 188 0.74 -11.05 18.41
N LYS A 189 -0.47 -10.51 18.19
CA LYS A 189 -1.31 -10.74 16.99
C LYS A 189 -0.62 -10.41 15.67
N TYR A 190 0.31 -9.48 15.66
CA TYR A 190 0.99 -8.97 14.46
C TYR A 190 2.45 -9.41 14.32
N ALA A 191 2.95 -10.27 15.21
CA ALA A 191 4.34 -10.74 15.19
C ALA A 191 4.72 -11.43 13.87
N LEU A 192 3.85 -12.29 13.34
CA LEU A 192 4.04 -12.94 12.05
C LEU A 192 4.01 -11.95 10.88
N LEU A 193 3.12 -10.96 10.92
CA LEU A 193 3.05 -9.92 9.91
C LEU A 193 4.32 -9.07 9.89
N LEU A 194 4.82 -8.67 11.07
CA LEU A 194 6.07 -7.90 11.19
C LEU A 194 7.25 -8.68 10.61
N GLY A 195 7.39 -9.94 10.98
CA GLY A 195 8.44 -10.80 10.46
C GLY A 195 8.33 -11.00 8.96
N THR A 196 7.12 -11.27 8.45
CA THR A 196 6.89 -11.42 7.00
C THR A 196 7.29 -10.16 6.24
N ASN A 197 6.96 -8.98 6.75
CA ASN A 197 7.32 -7.71 6.13
C ASN A 197 8.83 -7.47 6.16
N LEU A 198 9.50 -7.75 7.27
CA LEU A 198 10.94 -7.52 7.41
C LEU A 198 11.76 -8.48 6.53
N TYR A 199 11.49 -9.78 6.64
CA TYR A 199 12.15 -10.79 5.80
C TYR A 199 11.77 -10.62 4.33
N GLY A 200 10.50 -10.31 4.05
CA GLY A 200 10.00 -10.03 2.72
C GLY A 200 10.69 -8.84 2.07
N LEU A 201 10.89 -7.74 2.81
CA LEU A 201 11.65 -6.60 2.30
C LEU A 201 13.09 -7.02 1.93
N GLY A 202 13.77 -7.78 2.80
CA GLY A 202 15.11 -8.31 2.51
C GLY A 202 15.14 -9.15 1.24
N LEU A 203 14.20 -10.09 1.08
CA LEU A 203 14.10 -10.92 -0.11
C LEU A 203 13.81 -10.09 -1.37
N CYS A 204 12.94 -9.09 -1.30
CA CYS A 204 12.63 -8.19 -2.41
C CYS A 204 13.85 -7.33 -2.80
N VAL A 205 14.61 -6.83 -1.82
CA VAL A 205 15.86 -6.09 -2.06
C VAL A 205 16.89 -6.98 -2.75
N LEU A 206 17.09 -8.21 -2.25
CA LEU A 206 18.00 -9.18 -2.88
C LEU A 206 17.55 -9.52 -4.30
N GLY A 207 16.28 -9.81 -4.50
CA GLY A 207 15.71 -10.08 -5.84
C GLY A 207 15.91 -8.94 -6.82
N TYR A 208 15.85 -7.69 -6.33
CA TYR A 208 16.07 -6.50 -7.15
C TYR A 208 17.55 -6.29 -7.50
N LEU A 209 18.48 -6.49 -6.54
CA LEU A 209 19.91 -6.18 -6.70
C LEU A 209 20.70 -7.26 -7.45
N ILE A 210 20.41 -8.54 -7.17
CA ILE A 210 21.19 -9.67 -7.71
C ILE A 210 21.29 -9.64 -9.24
N PRO A 211 20.19 -9.46 -10.02
CA PRO A 211 20.29 -9.43 -11.48
C PRO A 211 21.05 -8.20 -12.01
N GLY A 212 21.02 -7.09 -11.30
CA GLY A 212 21.79 -5.88 -11.64
C GLY A 212 23.29 -6.10 -11.50
N TRP A 213 23.71 -6.81 -10.45
CA TRP A 213 25.12 -7.12 -10.18
C TRP A 213 25.72 -8.01 -11.27
N PHE A 214 25.00 -9.06 -11.68
CA PHE A 214 25.47 -9.93 -12.76
C PHE A 214 25.61 -9.22 -14.10
N ASN A 215 24.69 -8.30 -14.44
CA ASN A 215 24.77 -7.52 -15.68
C ASN A 215 25.93 -6.52 -15.72
N THR A 216 26.33 -5.96 -14.59
CA THR A 216 27.45 -5.02 -14.51
C THR A 216 28.79 -5.74 -14.73
N HIS A 217 28.93 -6.97 -14.22
CA HIS A 217 30.12 -7.79 -14.45
C HIS A 217 30.30 -8.23 -15.91
N GLN A 218 29.21 -8.46 -16.64
CA GLN A 218 29.31 -8.82 -18.06
C GLN A 218 29.68 -7.62 -18.97
N ARG A 219 29.36 -6.39 -18.58
CA ARG A 219 29.72 -5.17 -19.33
C ARG A 219 31.12 -4.68 -19.04
N GLY A 220 31.76 -5.10 -17.95
CA GLY A 220 33.14 -4.77 -17.62
C GLY A 220 34.16 -5.78 -18.16
N ALA A 221 33.72 -6.90 -18.77
CA ALA A 221 34.55 -7.94 -19.33
C ALA A 221 34.58 -7.96 -20.89
N ALA A 222 33.87 -7.03 -21.53
CA ALA A 222 33.84 -6.79 -22.98
C ALA A 222 34.47 -5.44 -23.31
#